data_e86b34ce82d9e3e541ea93bc2544563a
#
_entry.id   e86b34ce82d9e3e541ea93bc2544563a
#
_cell.length_a   1.000
_cell.length_b   1.000
_cell.length_c   1.000
_cell.angle_alpha   90.00
_cell.angle_beta   90.00
_cell.angle_gamma   90.00
#
_symmetry.space_group_name_H-M   'P 1'
#
loop_
_entity.id
_entity.type
_entity.pdbx_description
1 polymer ?
#
loop_
_entity_poly.entity_id
_entity_poly.type
_entity_poly.pdbx_seq_one_letter_code
_entity_poly.pdbx_strand_id
1 'polypeptide(L)'
;MKIYIFLLLFISNMGFSASINHIGQKGKASEVNRVIEIKMYDNYFEPNEINIKKGETIKFLIKNFGSLVHEFNIATNKMHLNHQTEMLKMMENEILLGDKIDYEKMKEIAKTDHSMAHSHSNSVLLEPNKSGEIIWKFNTETKLEAACNVPGHYESNMIAKINFN
;
A
#
# COMPACT_ATOMS: atom_id res chain seq x y z
N MET A 1 -18.50 -42.79 -38.62
CA MET A 1 -17.83 -41.48 -38.43
C MET A 1 -18.05 -41.09 -36.99
N LYS A 2 -16.99 -41.18 -36.12
CA LYS A 2 -17.06 -40.86 -34.67
C LYS A 2 -16.59 -39.44 -34.49
N ILE A 3 -17.51 -38.59 -33.99
CA ILE A 3 -17.21 -37.17 -33.68
C ILE A 3 -16.67 -37.14 -32.24
N TYR A 4 -15.41 -36.76 -32.07
CA TYR A 4 -14.83 -36.45 -30.76
C TYR A 4 -15.05 -34.98 -30.44
N ILE A 5 -15.89 -34.70 -29.44
CA ILE A 5 -16.09 -33.34 -28.91
C ILE A 5 -14.96 -33.08 -27.92
N PHE A 6 -14.07 -32.15 -28.26
CA PHE A 6 -13.02 -31.67 -27.35
C PHE A 6 -13.62 -30.60 -26.44
N LEU A 7 -13.82 -30.96 -25.18
CA LEU A 7 -14.25 -30.01 -24.15
C LEU A 7 -13.04 -29.20 -23.68
N LEU A 8 -12.93 -27.95 -24.14
CA LEU A 8 -11.93 -27.00 -23.65
C LEU A 8 -12.35 -26.51 -22.25
N LEU A 9 -11.67 -27.01 -21.22
CA LEU A 9 -11.74 -26.47 -19.86
C LEU A 9 -11.00 -25.14 -19.81
N PHE A 10 -11.78 -24.04 -19.74
CA PHE A 10 -11.25 -22.73 -19.38
C PHE A 10 -10.96 -22.72 -17.86
N ILE A 11 -9.70 -22.87 -17.49
CA ILE A 11 -9.24 -22.62 -16.12
C ILE A 11 -9.08 -21.09 -15.98
N SER A 12 -10.09 -20.45 -15.39
CA SER A 12 -10.00 -19.05 -15.00
C SER A 12 -9.06 -18.92 -13.79
N ASN A 13 -7.91 -18.28 -14.00
CA ASN A 13 -7.02 -17.86 -12.91
C ASN A 13 -7.72 -16.77 -12.08
N MET A 14 -8.50 -17.16 -11.06
CA MET A 14 -9.03 -16.31 -9.99
C MET A 14 -8.08 -16.41 -8.77
N GLY A 15 -6.94 -15.77 -8.80
CA GLY A 15 -5.94 -16.02 -7.76
C GLY A 15 -5.48 -14.84 -6.92
N PHE A 16 -5.71 -13.55 -7.29
CA PHE A 16 -5.01 -12.47 -6.58
C PHE A 16 -5.88 -11.29 -6.10
N SER A 17 -7.17 -11.27 -6.39
CA SER A 17 -8.05 -10.15 -5.98
C SER A 17 -8.67 -10.29 -4.59
N ALA A 18 -8.55 -11.45 -3.94
CA ALA A 18 -9.31 -11.74 -2.73
C ALA A 18 -8.77 -11.07 -1.46
N SER A 19 -7.47 -10.76 -1.36
CA SER A 19 -6.90 -10.21 -0.11
C SER A 19 -7.16 -8.72 0.07
N ILE A 20 -7.21 -7.94 -1.00
CA ILE A 20 -7.42 -6.48 -0.93
C ILE A 20 -8.88 -6.15 -0.56
N ASN A 21 -9.83 -6.95 -0.98
CA ASN A 21 -11.26 -6.73 -0.67
C ASN A 21 -11.59 -6.75 0.83
N HIS A 22 -10.73 -7.32 1.67
CA HIS A 22 -10.93 -7.35 3.13
C HIS A 22 -10.53 -6.06 3.85
N ILE A 23 -9.75 -5.20 3.22
CA ILE A 23 -9.30 -3.92 3.80
C ILE A 23 -9.99 -2.71 3.17
N GLY A 24 -10.82 -2.92 2.17
CA GLY A 24 -11.43 -1.89 1.33
C GLY A 24 -11.03 -2.04 -0.12
N GLN A 25 -11.11 -0.95 -0.87
CA GLN A 25 -10.75 -0.93 -2.29
C GLN A 25 -10.32 0.45 -2.75
N LYS A 26 -9.63 0.53 -3.89
CA LYS A 26 -9.34 1.81 -4.55
C LYS A 26 -10.65 2.56 -4.81
N GLY A 27 -10.72 3.80 -4.31
CA GLY A 27 -11.86 4.70 -4.51
C GLY A 27 -11.76 5.46 -5.83
N LYS A 28 -12.86 6.10 -6.21
CA LYS A 28 -12.92 7.03 -7.35
C LYS A 28 -12.92 8.47 -6.85
N ALA A 29 -12.29 9.38 -7.59
CA ALA A 29 -12.24 10.80 -7.23
C ALA A 29 -13.65 11.42 -7.09
N SER A 30 -14.61 10.97 -7.91
CA SER A 30 -16.02 11.42 -7.84
C SER A 30 -16.79 10.91 -6.61
N GLU A 31 -16.26 9.93 -5.87
CA GLU A 31 -16.90 9.33 -4.69
C GLU A 31 -16.29 9.83 -3.37
N VAL A 32 -15.31 10.74 -3.43
CA VAL A 32 -14.59 11.23 -2.24
C VAL A 32 -15.55 11.98 -1.32
N ASN A 33 -15.69 11.52 -0.07
CA ASN A 33 -16.50 12.14 0.96
C ASN A 33 -15.74 13.26 1.69
N ARG A 34 -14.44 13.04 1.92
CA ARG A 34 -13.55 14.03 2.54
C ARG A 34 -12.09 13.79 2.20
N VAL A 35 -11.29 14.80 2.51
CA VAL A 35 -9.84 14.78 2.35
C VAL A 35 -9.19 14.74 3.73
N ILE A 36 -8.14 13.95 3.90
CA ILE A 36 -7.28 13.92 5.09
C ILE A 36 -5.86 14.19 4.66
N GLU A 37 -5.22 15.17 5.26
CA GLU A 37 -3.80 15.43 5.09
C GLU A 37 -2.99 14.52 6.03
N ILE A 38 -1.97 13.87 5.50
CA ILE A 38 -1.04 13.04 6.24
C ILE A 38 0.37 13.60 6.07
N LYS A 39 0.99 13.93 7.17
CA LYS A 39 2.41 14.29 7.19
C LYS A 39 3.21 13.10 7.71
N MET A 40 4.26 12.73 6.99
CA MET A 40 5.20 11.70 7.39
C MET A 40 6.46 12.39 7.91
N TYR A 41 6.87 12.05 9.11
CA TYR A 41 8.14 12.44 9.71
C TYR A 41 8.97 11.20 9.99
N ASP A 42 10.24 11.36 10.31
CA ASP A 42 11.04 10.24 10.72
C ASP A 42 10.43 9.64 12.01
N ASN A 43 9.99 8.38 11.93
CA ASN A 43 9.36 7.56 12.97
C ASN A 43 7.88 7.84 13.34
N TYR A 44 7.16 8.80 12.73
CA TYR A 44 5.73 8.98 13.03
C TYR A 44 4.92 9.63 11.90
N PHE A 45 3.60 9.49 11.99
CA PHE A 45 2.61 10.16 11.15
C PHE A 45 1.87 11.25 11.95
N GLU A 46 1.45 12.31 11.25
CA GLU A 46 0.52 13.32 11.76
C GLU A 46 -0.67 13.42 10.79
N PRO A 47 -1.91 13.15 11.24
CA PRO A 47 -2.27 12.59 12.54
C PRO A 47 -1.81 11.13 12.73
N ASN A 48 -1.65 10.70 13.98
CA ASN A 48 -1.35 9.32 14.36
C ASN A 48 -2.61 8.47 14.67
N GLU A 49 -3.79 9.09 14.57
CA GLU A 49 -5.10 8.43 14.65
C GLU A 49 -6.02 8.96 13.56
N ILE A 50 -6.66 8.05 12.84
CA ILE A 50 -7.54 8.35 11.71
C ILE A 50 -8.91 7.74 12.02
N ASN A 51 -9.92 8.58 12.22
CA ASN A 51 -11.29 8.12 12.44
C ASN A 51 -12.04 8.09 11.11
N ILE A 52 -12.67 6.96 10.79
CA ILE A 52 -13.36 6.71 9.53
C ILE A 52 -14.73 6.10 9.75
N LYS A 53 -15.57 6.09 8.72
CA LYS A 53 -16.86 5.40 8.71
C LYS A 53 -16.87 4.29 7.66
N LYS A 54 -17.58 3.21 7.94
CA LYS A 54 -17.85 2.19 6.94
C LYS A 54 -18.55 2.78 5.72
N GLY A 55 -18.08 2.43 4.54
CA GLY A 55 -18.58 2.94 3.26
C GLY A 55 -17.95 4.27 2.83
N GLU A 56 -17.19 4.93 3.71
CA GLU A 56 -16.55 6.20 3.41
C GLU A 56 -15.43 6.04 2.37
N THR A 57 -15.37 6.99 1.43
CA THR A 57 -14.27 7.13 0.48
C THR A 57 -13.45 8.35 0.87
N ILE A 58 -12.20 8.14 1.23
CA ILE A 58 -11.29 9.19 1.68
C ILE A 58 -10.18 9.39 0.66
N LYS A 59 -9.90 10.64 0.34
CA LYS A 59 -8.68 11.04 -0.33
C LYS A 59 -7.65 11.44 0.71
N PHE A 60 -6.57 10.69 0.79
CA PHE A 60 -5.40 11.05 1.61
C PHE A 60 -4.44 11.86 0.74
N LEU A 61 -4.06 13.03 1.22
CA LEU A 61 -2.97 13.83 0.67
C LEU A 61 -1.76 13.63 1.58
N ILE A 62 -0.75 12.95 1.07
CA ILE A 62 0.39 12.51 1.86
C ILE A 62 1.62 13.32 1.47
N LYS A 63 2.35 13.83 2.46
CA LYS A 63 3.62 14.50 2.24
C LYS A 63 4.69 13.99 3.21
N ASN A 64 5.88 13.70 2.67
CA ASN A 64 7.03 13.33 3.46
C ASN A 64 7.79 14.60 3.87
N PHE A 65 7.83 14.88 5.17
CA PHE A 65 8.60 15.96 5.82
C PHE A 65 9.86 15.43 6.52
N GLY A 66 10.05 14.11 6.53
CA GLY A 66 11.22 13.45 7.09
C GLY A 66 12.45 13.57 6.20
N SER A 67 13.55 13.06 6.70
CA SER A 67 14.85 13.00 6.02
C SER A 67 15.09 11.68 5.29
N LEU A 68 14.24 10.68 5.55
CA LEU A 68 14.30 9.33 4.98
C LEU A 68 13.13 9.08 4.02
N VAL A 69 13.25 8.02 3.22
CA VAL A 69 12.10 7.49 2.46
C VAL A 69 11.09 6.91 3.45
N HIS A 70 9.82 7.22 3.25
CA HIS A 70 8.72 6.70 4.05
C HIS A 70 7.61 6.15 3.17
N GLU A 71 6.92 5.15 3.70
CA GLU A 71 5.70 4.59 3.13
C GLU A 71 4.49 5.00 3.97
N PHE A 72 3.36 5.29 3.32
CA PHE A 72 2.05 5.30 3.95
C PHE A 72 1.23 4.19 3.32
N ASN A 73 0.98 3.12 4.07
CA ASN A 73 0.32 1.90 3.60
C ASN A 73 -0.85 1.56 4.53
N ILE A 74 -2.07 1.43 3.98
CA ILE A 74 -3.29 1.07 4.70
C ILE A 74 -3.49 -0.43 4.62
N ALA A 75 -3.33 -1.15 5.74
CA ALA A 75 -3.43 -2.60 5.76
C ALA A 75 -3.79 -3.13 7.15
N THR A 76 -3.94 -4.46 7.27
CA THR A 76 -3.96 -5.15 8.55
C THR A 76 -2.52 -5.39 9.02
N ASN A 77 -2.32 -5.57 10.33
CA ASN A 77 -1.02 -5.94 10.89
C ASN A 77 -0.38 -7.15 10.16
N LYS A 78 -1.15 -8.20 9.89
CA LYS A 78 -0.65 -9.38 9.16
C LYS A 78 -0.15 -9.03 7.74
N MET A 79 -0.84 -8.13 7.06
CA MET A 79 -0.43 -7.71 5.71
C MET A 79 0.85 -6.87 5.78
N HIS A 80 0.99 -5.99 6.77
CA HIS A 80 2.23 -5.24 7.01
C HIS A 80 3.42 -6.18 7.22
N LEU A 81 3.29 -7.17 8.11
CA LEU A 81 4.35 -8.15 8.35
C LEU A 81 4.77 -8.91 7.08
N ASN A 82 3.82 -9.26 6.22
CA ASN A 82 4.13 -9.90 4.95
C ASN A 82 4.83 -8.93 3.98
N HIS A 83 4.37 -7.67 3.92
CA HIS A 83 4.91 -6.65 3.03
C HIS A 83 6.34 -6.22 3.38
N GLN A 84 6.71 -6.30 4.66
CA GLN A 84 8.10 -6.04 5.09
C GLN A 84 9.13 -6.92 4.38
N THR A 85 8.75 -8.15 4.00
CA THR A 85 9.64 -9.02 3.21
C THR A 85 9.93 -8.44 1.83
N GLU A 86 8.95 -7.81 1.20
CA GLU A 86 9.11 -7.11 -0.08
C GLU A 86 10.00 -5.89 0.08
N MET A 87 9.73 -5.07 1.10
CA MET A 87 10.51 -3.87 1.39
C MET A 87 11.97 -4.18 1.73
N LEU A 88 12.23 -5.29 2.45
CA LEU A 88 13.58 -5.76 2.72
C LEU A 88 14.30 -6.15 1.42
N LYS A 89 13.64 -6.88 0.51
CA LYS A 89 14.20 -7.20 -0.81
C LYS A 89 14.51 -5.95 -1.62
N MET A 90 13.67 -4.92 -1.57
CA MET A 90 13.93 -3.66 -2.25
C MET A 90 15.19 -2.99 -1.70
N MET A 91 15.42 -3.05 -0.39
CA MET A 91 16.63 -2.53 0.24
C MET A 91 17.86 -3.37 -0.12
N GLU A 92 17.78 -4.70 -0.05
CA GLU A 92 18.87 -5.62 -0.42
C GLU A 92 19.29 -5.49 -1.87
N ASN A 93 18.35 -5.18 -2.76
CA ASN A 93 18.61 -4.90 -4.16
C ASN A 93 18.99 -3.42 -4.43
N GLU A 94 19.23 -2.64 -3.39
CA GLU A 94 19.58 -1.21 -3.49
C GLU A 94 18.55 -0.38 -4.32
N ILE A 95 17.31 -0.82 -4.38
CA ILE A 95 16.19 -0.04 -4.92
C ILE A 95 15.80 1.03 -3.91
N LEU A 96 15.63 0.61 -2.65
CA LEU A 96 15.29 1.46 -1.54
C LEU A 96 16.58 1.84 -0.80
N LEU A 97 16.95 3.10 -0.90
CA LEU A 97 18.07 3.71 -0.19
C LEU A 97 17.52 4.57 0.95
N GLY A 98 18.38 5.03 1.87
CA GLY A 98 17.91 5.74 3.05
C GLY A 98 17.03 6.96 2.73
N ASP A 99 17.45 7.81 1.80
CA ASP A 99 16.80 9.07 1.45
C ASP A 99 16.27 9.14 0.02
N LYS A 100 16.43 8.07 -0.77
CA LYS A 100 16.02 8.04 -2.19
C LYS A 100 15.61 6.64 -2.65
N ILE A 101 14.92 6.61 -3.78
CA ILE A 101 14.49 5.40 -4.48
C ILE A 101 15.18 5.37 -5.85
N ASP A 102 15.87 4.27 -6.17
CA ASP A 102 16.41 4.03 -7.51
C ASP A 102 15.30 3.49 -8.42
N TYR A 103 14.55 4.40 -9.05
CA TYR A 103 13.44 4.07 -9.93
C TYR A 103 13.87 3.31 -11.20
N GLU A 104 15.09 3.53 -11.69
CA GLU A 104 15.58 2.82 -12.88
C GLU A 104 15.88 1.36 -12.52
N LYS A 105 16.55 1.13 -11.40
CA LYS A 105 16.81 -0.20 -10.88
C LYS A 105 15.50 -0.93 -10.52
N MET A 106 14.57 -0.23 -9.87
CA MET A 106 13.22 -0.74 -9.58
C MET A 106 12.54 -1.26 -10.84
N LYS A 107 12.50 -0.45 -11.90
CA LYS A 107 11.90 -0.78 -13.18
C LYS A 107 12.62 -1.95 -13.87
N GLU A 108 13.94 -2.03 -13.76
CA GLU A 108 14.71 -3.12 -14.34
C GLU A 108 14.41 -4.45 -13.66
N ILE A 109 14.46 -4.48 -12.33
CA ILE A 109 14.23 -5.71 -11.55
C ILE A 109 12.76 -6.14 -11.66
N ALA A 110 11.81 -5.20 -11.72
CA ALA A 110 10.39 -5.48 -11.89
C ALA A 110 10.04 -6.21 -13.19
N LYS A 111 10.93 -6.26 -14.19
CA LYS A 111 10.73 -7.07 -15.40
C LYS A 111 10.75 -8.57 -15.12
N THR A 112 11.48 -8.99 -14.10
CA THR A 112 11.63 -10.40 -13.70
C THR A 112 10.95 -10.72 -12.37
N ASP A 113 10.86 -9.76 -11.46
CA ASP A 113 10.13 -9.86 -10.20
C ASP A 113 9.16 -8.68 -10.06
N HIS A 114 7.90 -8.92 -10.44
CA HIS A 114 6.85 -7.89 -10.43
C HIS A 114 6.55 -7.33 -9.04
N SER A 115 6.90 -8.03 -7.95
CA SER A 115 6.74 -7.51 -6.59
C SER A 115 7.61 -6.26 -6.36
N MET A 116 8.73 -6.17 -7.06
CA MET A 116 9.65 -5.02 -6.95
C MET A 116 9.13 -3.74 -7.60
N ALA A 117 8.04 -3.80 -8.38
CA ALA A 117 7.40 -2.59 -8.93
C ALA A 117 6.73 -1.71 -7.86
N HIS A 118 6.49 -2.24 -6.65
CA HIS A 118 5.83 -1.57 -5.52
C HIS A 118 4.55 -0.80 -5.94
N SER A 119 3.71 -1.45 -6.75
CA SER A 119 2.51 -0.85 -7.32
C SER A 119 1.25 -1.29 -6.56
N HIS A 120 1.00 -0.65 -5.41
CA HIS A 120 -0.14 -0.95 -4.53
C HIS A 120 -1.12 0.23 -4.49
N SER A 121 -2.42 -0.03 -4.63
CA SER A 121 -3.43 1.03 -4.60
C SER A 121 -3.72 1.59 -3.20
N ASN A 122 -3.32 0.87 -2.16
CA ASN A 122 -3.46 1.21 -0.74
C ASN A 122 -2.17 1.79 -0.12
N SER A 123 -1.15 2.02 -0.93
CA SER A 123 0.17 2.46 -0.47
C SER A 123 0.77 3.53 -1.37
N VAL A 124 1.61 4.37 -0.79
CA VAL A 124 2.51 5.28 -1.48
C VAL A 124 3.85 5.35 -0.76
N LEU A 125 4.94 5.22 -1.53
CA LEU A 125 6.32 5.32 -1.06
C LEU A 125 6.90 6.65 -1.55
N LEU A 126 7.40 7.49 -0.63
CA LEU A 126 7.82 8.86 -0.92
C LEU A 126 9.22 9.16 -0.40
N GLU A 127 10.06 9.70 -1.26
CA GLU A 127 11.32 10.34 -0.88
C GLU A 127 11.08 11.61 -0.05
N PRO A 128 12.09 12.15 0.66
CA PRO A 128 12.03 13.43 1.37
C PRO A 128 11.44 14.55 0.51
N ASN A 129 10.56 15.35 1.10
CA ASN A 129 9.86 16.49 0.48
C ASN A 129 8.92 16.16 -0.68
N LYS A 130 8.73 14.87 -1.02
CA LYS A 130 7.75 14.44 -2.04
C LYS A 130 6.36 14.32 -1.44
N SER A 131 5.37 14.39 -2.34
CA SER A 131 3.95 14.24 -2.02
C SER A 131 3.31 13.19 -2.93
N GLY A 132 2.28 12.53 -2.41
CA GLY A 132 1.47 11.57 -3.14
C GLY A 132 0.03 11.57 -2.64
N GLU A 133 -0.80 10.74 -3.26
CA GLU A 133 -2.20 10.62 -2.84
C GLU A 133 -2.69 9.17 -2.92
N ILE A 134 -3.61 8.82 -2.04
CA ILE A 134 -4.38 7.58 -2.06
C ILE A 134 -5.85 7.95 -1.98
N ILE A 135 -6.67 7.36 -2.85
CA ILE A 135 -8.13 7.41 -2.72
C ILE A 135 -8.59 6.01 -2.33
N TRP A 136 -9.10 5.87 -1.10
CA TRP A 136 -9.46 4.57 -0.54
C TRP A 136 -10.90 4.55 -0.04
N LYS A 137 -11.64 3.50 -0.41
CA LYS A 137 -13.02 3.26 0.02
C LYS A 137 -13.03 2.17 1.09
N PHE A 138 -13.48 2.52 2.29
CA PHE A 138 -13.57 1.64 3.46
C PHE A 138 -14.91 0.91 3.48
N ASN A 139 -15.10 -0.07 2.61
CA ASN A 139 -16.37 -0.80 2.47
C ASN A 139 -16.54 -1.96 3.46
N THR A 140 -15.51 -2.30 4.21
CA THR A 140 -15.52 -3.34 5.26
C THR A 140 -14.97 -2.77 6.56
N GLU A 141 -15.53 -3.22 7.70
CA GLU A 141 -14.96 -2.95 9.03
C GLU A 141 -13.99 -4.06 9.38
N THR A 142 -12.72 -3.74 9.31
CA THR A 142 -11.61 -4.64 9.64
C THR A 142 -10.61 -3.84 10.47
N LYS A 143 -9.93 -4.49 11.40
CA LYS A 143 -8.87 -3.84 12.18
C LYS A 143 -7.73 -3.43 11.23
N LEU A 144 -7.65 -2.15 10.95
CA LEU A 144 -6.68 -1.54 10.05
C LEU A 144 -5.73 -0.62 10.82
N GLU A 145 -4.59 -0.41 10.22
CA GLU A 145 -3.64 0.63 10.58
C GLU A 145 -3.02 1.19 9.30
N ALA A 146 -2.50 2.40 9.36
CA ALA A 146 -1.62 2.91 8.33
C ALA A 146 -0.19 2.86 8.88
N ALA A 147 0.74 2.28 8.14
CA ALA A 147 2.10 2.06 8.63
C ALA A 147 3.16 2.32 7.57
N CYS A 148 4.39 2.56 8.04
CA CYS A 148 5.58 2.59 7.21
C CYS A 148 6.28 1.22 7.31
N ASN A 149 6.44 0.53 6.17
CA ASN A 149 7.10 -0.77 6.11
C ASN A 149 8.55 -0.69 5.60
N VAL A 150 9.10 0.52 5.47
CA VAL A 150 10.55 0.69 5.28
C VAL A 150 11.25 -0.05 6.43
N PRO A 151 12.26 -0.91 6.15
CA PRO A 151 12.88 -1.74 7.19
C PRO A 151 13.30 -0.95 8.42
N GLY A 152 12.86 -1.41 9.60
CA GLY A 152 13.09 -0.78 10.90
C GLY A 152 12.03 0.26 11.32
N HIS A 153 11.23 0.81 10.39
CA HIS A 153 10.27 1.87 10.73
C HIS A 153 9.00 1.33 11.40
N TYR A 154 8.51 0.19 10.94
CA TYR A 154 7.37 -0.48 11.58
C TYR A 154 7.71 -0.91 13.02
N GLU A 155 8.87 -1.50 13.22
CA GLU A 155 9.40 -1.91 14.51
C GLU A 155 9.63 -0.72 15.45
N SER A 156 9.92 0.46 14.88
CA SER A 156 10.02 1.73 15.61
C SER A 156 8.66 2.39 15.88
N ASN A 157 7.55 1.64 15.63
CA ASN A 157 6.16 2.07 15.85
C ASN A 157 5.74 3.28 14.96
N MET A 158 6.25 3.36 13.73
CA MET A 158 5.76 4.33 12.76
C MET A 158 4.41 3.86 12.19
N ILE A 159 3.37 4.03 13.02
CA ILE A 159 2.01 3.53 12.80
C ILE A 159 0.99 4.64 13.15
N ALA A 160 -0.02 4.82 12.30
CA ALA A 160 -1.22 5.56 12.59
C ALA A 160 -2.41 4.61 12.75
N LYS A 161 -3.15 4.69 13.86
CA LYS A 161 -4.33 3.86 14.12
C LYS A 161 -5.48 4.27 13.21
N ILE A 162 -6.22 3.30 12.69
CA ILE A 162 -7.46 3.54 11.95
C ILE A 162 -8.63 3.02 12.79
N ASN A 163 -9.52 3.94 13.18
CA ASN A 163 -10.69 3.66 14.03
C ASN A 163 -11.97 3.79 13.20
N PHE A 164 -12.84 2.78 13.24
CA PHE A 164 -14.20 2.84 12.71
C PHE A 164 -15.15 3.42 13.77
N ASN A 165 -15.89 4.49 13.40
CA ASN A 165 -16.87 5.19 14.26
C ASN A 165 -18.30 4.88 13.82
#